data_b6cb0d1b7d4726b5166c39599dd2a7e5
#
_entry.id   b6cb0d1b7d4726b5166c39599dd2a7e5
#
_cell.length_a   1.000
_cell.length_b   1.000
_cell.length_c   1.000
_cell.angle_alpha   90.00
_cell.angle_beta   90.00
_cell.angle_gamma   90.00
#
_symmetry.space_group_name_H-M   'P 1'
#
loop_
_entity.id
_entity.type
_entity.pdbx_description
1 polymer ?
#
loop_
_entity_poly.entity_id
_entity_poly.type
_entity_poly.pdbx_seq_one_letter_code
_entity_poly.pdbx_strand_id
1 'polypeptide(L)'
;MKRNEIVIDGRLLKRGTLRHTPAGIPALNLLIGHKSIQIEAGGRREARCEVEAVAIGDLAVRLSTQKLNQPLQLSGFLTRHSVKDGRLVLHVVGVEPIGNGTE
;
A
#
# COMPACT_ATOMS: atom_id res chain seq x y z
N MET A 1 9.93 8.37 -19.54
CA MET A 1 9.37 7.39 -18.62
C MET A 1 7.87 7.63 -18.48
N LYS A 2 7.07 6.57 -18.57
CA LYS A 2 5.63 6.70 -18.40
C LYS A 2 5.26 6.87 -16.93
N ARG A 3 4.17 7.61 -16.69
CA ARG A 3 3.69 7.80 -15.33
C ARG A 3 3.01 6.53 -14.81
N ASN A 4 3.33 6.17 -13.59
CA ASN A 4 2.67 5.10 -12.85
C ASN A 4 2.84 5.46 -11.37
N GLU A 5 1.94 6.32 -10.89
CA GLU A 5 2.02 6.86 -9.54
C GLU A 5 0.69 6.67 -8.84
N ILE A 6 0.73 6.11 -7.65
CA ILE A 6 -0.43 5.94 -6.80
C ILE A 6 -0.13 6.63 -5.47
N VAL A 7 -1.07 7.43 -5.01
CA VAL A 7 -1.08 7.96 -3.65
C VAL A 7 -2.43 7.63 -3.07
N ILE A 8 -2.44 6.91 -1.97
CA ILE A 8 -3.68 6.46 -1.36
C ILE A 8 -3.57 6.52 0.16
N ASP A 9 -4.62 7.01 0.79
CA ASP A 9 -4.73 6.97 2.24
C ASP A 9 -5.37 5.65 2.63
N GLY A 10 -4.81 5.01 3.64
CA GLY A 10 -5.34 3.72 4.06
C GLY A 10 -4.81 3.31 5.41
N ARG A 11 -5.13 2.08 5.76
CA ARG A 11 -4.69 1.48 7.01
C ARG A 11 -4.03 0.14 6.70
N LEU A 12 -2.95 -0.14 7.41
CA LEU A 12 -2.30 -1.44 7.30
C LEU A 12 -3.16 -2.46 8.04
N LEU A 13 -3.84 -3.33 7.30
CA LEU A 13 -4.73 -4.33 7.89
C LEU A 13 -3.99 -5.59 8.29
N LYS A 14 -3.05 -6.01 7.47
CA LYS A 14 -2.25 -7.23 7.68
C LYS A 14 -0.88 -7.02 7.10
N ARG A 15 0.08 -7.76 7.65
CA ARG A 15 1.40 -7.88 7.04
C ARG A 15 1.88 -9.31 7.17
N GLY A 16 2.68 -9.72 6.21
CA GLY A 16 3.32 -11.01 6.27
C GLY A 16 4.57 -10.97 7.15
N THR A 17 5.32 -12.05 7.11
CA THR A 17 6.60 -12.13 7.78
C THR A 17 7.66 -11.43 6.94
N LEU A 18 8.51 -10.66 7.58
CA LEU A 18 9.65 -10.04 6.89
C LEU A 18 10.51 -11.15 6.30
N ARG A 19 10.77 -11.06 5.00
CA ARG A 19 11.57 -12.04 4.27
C ARG A 19 12.68 -11.31 3.51
N HIS A 20 13.56 -12.07 2.94
CA HIS A 20 14.67 -11.52 2.14
C HIS A 20 14.63 -12.13 0.75
N THR A 21 14.89 -11.30 -0.25
CA THR A 21 15.02 -11.76 -1.64
C THR A 21 16.30 -12.58 -1.77
N PRO A 22 16.49 -13.31 -2.89
CA PRO A 22 17.75 -14.00 -3.12
C PRO A 22 18.98 -13.09 -3.05
N ALA A 23 18.82 -11.80 -3.35
CA ALA A 23 19.91 -10.82 -3.21
C ALA A 23 20.08 -10.30 -1.78
N GLY A 24 19.31 -10.82 -0.82
CA GLY A 24 19.41 -10.40 0.58
C GLY A 24 18.65 -9.12 0.92
N ILE A 25 17.80 -8.65 0.04
CA ILE A 25 17.05 -7.40 0.26
C ILE A 25 15.77 -7.69 1.04
N PRO A 26 15.48 -6.96 2.12
CA PRO A 26 14.23 -7.16 2.86
C PRO A 26 13.00 -6.94 1.99
N ALA A 27 11.97 -7.76 2.21
CA ALA A 27 10.69 -7.64 1.53
C ALA A 27 9.56 -7.98 2.48
N LEU A 28 8.44 -7.28 2.36
CA LEU A 28 7.30 -7.45 3.25
C LEU A 28 6.01 -7.31 2.46
N ASN A 29 5.15 -8.33 2.53
CA ASN A 29 3.83 -8.29 1.93
C ASN A 29 2.87 -7.59 2.89
N LEU A 30 1.96 -6.81 2.32
CA LEU A 30 1.03 -5.97 3.06
C LEU A 30 -0.37 -6.08 2.49
N LEU A 31 -1.37 -5.85 3.32
CA LEU A 31 -2.75 -5.64 2.87
C LEU A 31 -3.21 -4.30 3.42
N ILE A 32 -3.62 -3.41 2.51
CA ILE A 32 -4.01 -2.05 2.84
C ILE A 32 -5.51 -1.89 2.66
N GLY A 33 -6.20 -1.42 3.67
CA GLY A 33 -7.61 -1.09 3.57
C GLY A 33 -7.80 0.38 3.26
N HIS A 34 -8.74 0.68 2.36
CA HIS A 34 -9.04 2.05 1.94
C HIS A 34 -10.54 2.27 1.91
N LYS A 35 -10.94 3.44 2.37
CA LYS A 35 -12.32 3.90 2.27
C LYS A 35 -12.32 5.41 2.11
N SER A 36 -13.03 5.91 1.11
CA SER A 36 -13.15 7.34 0.88
C SER A 36 -14.46 7.65 0.19
N ILE A 37 -14.80 8.94 0.17
CA ILE A 37 -15.93 9.43 -0.63
C ILE A 37 -15.32 10.14 -1.83
N GLN A 38 -15.77 9.76 -3.01
CA GLN A 38 -15.32 10.34 -4.26
C GLN A 38 -16.51 10.96 -4.99
N ILE A 39 -16.23 11.83 -5.93
CA ILE A 39 -17.24 12.43 -6.79
C ILE A 39 -17.07 11.83 -8.18
N GLU A 40 -18.12 11.27 -8.72
CA GLU A 40 -18.11 10.67 -10.04
C GLU A 40 -19.42 10.97 -10.73
N ALA A 41 -19.34 11.52 -11.94
CA ALA A 41 -20.52 11.90 -12.73
C ALA A 41 -21.48 12.81 -11.94
N GLY A 42 -20.92 13.70 -11.12
CA GLY A 42 -21.69 14.66 -10.32
C GLY A 42 -22.29 14.10 -9.04
N GLY A 43 -22.07 12.82 -8.72
CA GLY A 43 -22.62 12.23 -7.52
C GLY A 43 -21.55 11.75 -6.56
N ARG A 44 -21.94 11.61 -5.31
CA ARG A 44 -21.06 11.08 -4.26
C ARG A 44 -21.03 9.57 -4.35
N ARG A 45 -19.84 9.01 -4.23
CA ARG A 45 -19.66 7.56 -4.28
C ARG A 45 -18.69 7.12 -3.22
N GLU A 46 -19.06 6.08 -2.47
CA GLU A 46 -18.11 5.48 -1.54
C GLU A 46 -17.16 4.57 -2.32
N ALA A 47 -15.87 4.82 -2.18
CA ALA A 47 -14.84 3.93 -2.69
C ALA A 47 -14.28 3.12 -1.53
N ARG A 48 -14.36 1.81 -1.63
CA ARG A 48 -13.88 0.91 -0.59
C ARG A 48 -13.16 -0.26 -1.25
N CYS A 49 -11.94 -0.53 -0.79
CA CYS A 49 -11.18 -1.63 -1.37
C CYS A 49 -10.10 -2.09 -0.41
N GLU A 50 -9.54 -3.25 -0.72
CA GLU A 50 -8.32 -3.74 -0.11
C GLU A 50 -7.29 -3.88 -1.21
N VAL A 51 -6.08 -3.41 -0.93
CA VAL A 51 -5.01 -3.37 -1.91
C VAL A 51 -3.86 -4.25 -1.40
N GLU A 52 -3.52 -5.26 -2.21
CA GLU A 52 -2.30 -6.03 -1.95
C GLU A 52 -1.11 -5.16 -2.28
N ALA A 53 -0.13 -5.15 -1.39
CA ALA A 53 1.03 -4.30 -1.53
C ALA A 53 2.29 -5.04 -1.09
N VAL A 54 3.43 -4.51 -1.49
CA VAL A 54 4.72 -5.01 -1.06
C VAL A 54 5.65 -3.84 -0.83
N ALA A 55 6.48 -3.93 0.18
CA ALA A 55 7.57 -2.98 0.43
C ALA A 55 8.89 -3.73 0.30
N ILE A 56 9.88 -3.07 -0.28
CA ILE A 56 11.20 -3.64 -0.53
C ILE A 56 12.25 -2.71 0.09
N GLY A 57 13.26 -3.31 0.71
CA GLY A 57 14.37 -2.54 1.27
C GLY A 57 14.09 -2.01 2.67
N ASP A 58 14.64 -0.85 2.99
CA ASP A 58 14.51 -0.27 4.33
C ASP A 58 13.07 -0.05 4.74
N LEU A 59 12.21 0.28 3.80
CA LEU A 59 10.80 0.48 4.08
C LEU A 59 10.13 -0.81 4.55
N ALA A 60 10.54 -1.96 4.03
CA ALA A 60 10.03 -3.25 4.50
C ALA A 60 10.36 -3.46 5.98
N VAL A 61 11.58 -3.14 6.38
CA VAL A 61 12.02 -3.25 7.78
C VAL A 61 11.18 -2.31 8.65
N ARG A 62 11.01 -1.06 8.22
CA ARG A 62 10.23 -0.07 8.96
C ARG A 62 8.79 -0.53 9.14
N LEU A 63 8.16 -1.02 8.08
CA LEU A 63 6.75 -1.44 8.13
C LEU A 63 6.55 -2.75 8.86
N SER A 64 7.60 -3.54 9.05
CA SER A 64 7.49 -4.80 9.78
C SER A 64 7.10 -4.60 11.24
N THR A 65 7.33 -3.41 11.79
CA THR A 65 6.95 -3.06 13.16
C THR A 65 5.89 -1.96 13.22
N GLN A 66 5.35 -1.57 12.07
CA GLN A 66 4.32 -0.55 12.02
C GLN A 66 3.05 -1.06 12.72
N LYS A 67 2.49 -0.22 13.58
CA LYS A 67 1.24 -0.56 14.26
C LYS A 67 0.11 -0.73 13.24
N LEU A 68 -0.66 -1.79 13.38
CA LEU A 68 -1.80 -2.06 12.50
C LEU A 68 -2.91 -1.03 12.72
N ASN A 69 -3.68 -0.81 11.67
CA ASN A 69 -4.88 0.04 11.66
C ASN A 69 -4.62 1.52 11.90
N GLN A 70 -3.36 1.96 11.86
CA GLN A 70 -3.06 3.39 11.90
C GLN A 70 -3.29 4.01 10.53
N PRO A 71 -3.85 5.23 10.45
CA PRO A 71 -3.99 5.92 9.18
C PRO A 71 -2.63 6.27 8.60
N LEU A 72 -2.44 5.94 7.32
CA LEU A 72 -1.18 6.17 6.61
C LEU A 72 -1.48 6.68 5.21
N GLN A 73 -0.63 7.55 4.71
CA GLN A 73 -0.61 7.86 3.30
C GLN A 73 0.50 7.02 2.66
N LEU A 74 0.11 6.25 1.66
CA LEU A 74 1.03 5.37 0.97
C LEU A 74 1.20 5.85 -0.46
N SER A 75 2.43 5.83 -0.93
CA SER A 75 2.74 6.19 -2.31
C SER A 75 3.57 5.08 -2.94
N GLY A 76 3.41 4.94 -4.25
CA GLY A 76 4.13 3.92 -4.97
C GLY A 76 3.64 3.76 -6.39
N PHE A 77 3.80 2.55 -6.92
CA PHE A 77 3.41 2.25 -8.29
C PHE A 77 2.77 0.88 -8.36
N LEU A 78 2.00 0.65 -9.43
CA LEU A 78 1.35 -0.64 -9.66
C LEU A 78 2.18 -1.50 -10.60
N THR A 79 2.23 -2.79 -10.32
CA THR A 79 2.74 -3.77 -11.26
C THR A 79 2.03 -5.09 -11.02
N ARG A 80 2.30 -6.09 -11.81
CA ARG A 80 1.72 -7.42 -11.60
C ARG A 80 2.51 -8.16 -10.54
N HIS A 81 1.85 -9.09 -9.87
CA HIS A 81 2.45 -9.90 -8.82
C HIS A 81 3.65 -10.70 -9.35
N SER A 82 3.47 -11.34 -10.50
CA SER A 82 4.52 -12.11 -11.15
C SER A 82 4.18 -12.28 -12.63
N VAL A 83 5.09 -12.87 -13.38
CA VAL A 83 4.85 -13.16 -14.80
C VAL A 83 3.63 -14.07 -14.97
N LYS A 84 3.45 -15.02 -14.06
CA LYS A 84 2.35 -16.00 -14.14
C LYS A 84 1.08 -15.52 -13.46
N ASP A 85 1.18 -14.57 -12.54
CA ASP A 85 0.04 -14.07 -11.76
C ASP A 85 -0.12 -12.58 -12.06
N GLY A 86 -1.11 -12.25 -12.89
CA GLY A 86 -1.32 -10.90 -13.39
C GLY A 86 -2.06 -9.97 -12.43
N ARG A 87 -2.43 -10.43 -11.23
CA ARG A 87 -3.13 -9.54 -10.29
C ARG A 87 -2.24 -8.36 -9.93
N LEU A 88 -2.89 -7.23 -9.66
CA LEU A 88 -2.18 -5.99 -9.36
C LEU A 88 -1.63 -5.99 -7.94
N VAL A 89 -0.44 -5.44 -7.80
CA VAL A 89 0.20 -5.23 -6.50
C VAL A 89 0.75 -3.81 -6.47
N LEU A 90 0.52 -3.11 -5.37
CA LEU A 90 1.10 -1.79 -5.14
C LEU A 90 2.49 -1.97 -4.53
N HIS A 91 3.51 -1.50 -5.23
CA HIS A 91 4.85 -1.40 -4.66
C HIS A 91 4.92 -0.09 -3.89
N VAL A 92 5.00 -0.18 -2.57
CA VAL A 92 5.02 0.99 -1.70
C VAL A 92 6.44 1.52 -1.63
N VAL A 93 6.62 2.78 -1.99
CA VAL A 93 7.93 3.44 -1.95
C VAL A 93 7.98 4.57 -0.93
N GLY A 94 6.83 4.99 -0.40
CA GLY A 94 6.77 6.03 0.61
C GLY A 94 5.60 5.80 1.55
N VAL A 95 5.78 6.14 2.82
CA VAL A 95 4.75 6.04 3.84
C VAL A 95 4.86 7.26 4.74
N GLU A 96 3.74 7.95 4.90
CA GLU A 96 3.64 9.10 5.80
C GLU A 96 2.49 8.88 6.77
N PRO A 97 2.69 9.13 8.06
CA PRO A 97 1.55 9.08 8.99
C PRO A 97 0.59 10.22 8.67
N ILE A 98 -0.71 9.95 8.83
CA ILE A 98 -1.75 10.96 8.69
C ILE A 98 -2.24 11.29 10.08
N GLY A 99 -2.54 12.58 10.32
CA GLY A 99 -3.15 12.97 11.57
C GLY A 99 -4.44 12.19 11.76
N ASN A 100 -4.62 11.60 12.93
CA ASN A 100 -5.81 10.82 13.22
C ASN A 100 -6.90 11.73 13.76
N GLY A 101 -8.11 11.47 13.37
CA GLY A 101 -9.27 12.09 13.97
C GLY A 101 -9.73 13.39 13.36
N THR A 102 -9.20 13.81 12.27
CA THR A 102 -9.64 15.05 11.63
C THR A 102 -10.46 14.82 10.37
N GLU A 103 -10.73 13.61 10.05
CA GLU A 103 -11.51 13.31 8.86
C GLU A 103 -12.97 13.36 9.13
#